data_2cbd615829fcbc1caa2dc6054322ce6b
#
_entry.id   2cbd615829fcbc1caa2dc6054322ce6b
#
_cell.length_a   1.000
_cell.length_b   1.000
_cell.length_c   1.000
_cell.angle_alpha   90.00
_cell.angle_beta   90.00
_cell.angle_gamma   90.00
#
_symmetry.space_group_name_H-M   'P 1'
#
loop_
_entity.id
_entity.type
_entity.pdbx_description
1 polymer ?
#
loop_
_entity_poly.entity_id
_entity_poly.type
_entity_poly.pdbx_seq_one_letter_code
_entity_poly.pdbx_strand_id
1 'polypeptide(L)'
;SGHLVPASQIKIRRVQPYSTQTKDFSQLLQLSIDGINYYWSRNQFHATGKNISLDGKNYEVFVKAKISKVNAMPEMKLTYVTNGDPNDPMFRSSNSALSRKTAYITGYLYFDRTTWGFYPETVSDKSFKETIAHETGHAIVEAYGGVMDSITHHGSSEIWQVPKSGTSYPTSGEIDLMKYAKGNLTAIPNWDKNMVANKKDVTGLLFISGISKQ
;
A
#
# COMPACT_ATOMS: atom_id res chain seq x y z
N SER A 1 25.88 37.73 -14.42
CA SER A 1 26.06 37.36 -13.03
C SER A 1 25.16 36.15 -12.73
N GLY A 2 25.77 34.96 -12.77
CA GLY A 2 25.06 33.75 -12.42
C GLY A 2 24.88 33.69 -10.88
N HIS A 3 23.66 33.69 -10.42
CA HIS A 3 23.39 33.40 -9.03
C HIS A 3 23.64 31.91 -8.80
N LEU A 4 24.67 31.58 -8.02
CA LEU A 4 24.88 30.24 -7.52
C LEU A 4 23.77 29.91 -6.52
N VAL A 5 22.91 28.98 -6.86
CA VAL A 5 21.90 28.47 -5.94
C VAL A 5 22.61 27.58 -4.95
N PRO A 6 22.46 27.79 -3.62
CA PRO A 6 23.03 26.90 -2.60
C PRO A 6 22.64 25.46 -2.88
N ALA A 7 23.58 24.52 -2.71
CA ALA A 7 23.34 23.09 -2.94
C ALA A 7 22.12 22.56 -2.17
N SER A 8 21.82 23.14 -1.02
CA SER A 8 20.63 22.84 -0.20
C SER A 8 19.27 23.17 -0.88
N GLN A 9 19.29 23.97 -1.93
CA GLN A 9 18.09 24.37 -2.70
C GLN A 9 17.96 23.62 -4.03
N ILE A 10 18.98 22.84 -4.41
CA ILE A 10 18.95 22.06 -5.64
C ILE A 10 18.21 20.75 -5.35
N LYS A 11 16.97 20.65 -5.82
CA LYS A 11 16.25 19.37 -5.87
C LYS A 11 16.56 18.70 -7.20
N ILE A 12 17.45 17.71 -7.16
CA ILE A 12 17.70 16.86 -8.33
C ILE A 12 16.61 15.81 -8.33
N ARG A 13 15.60 15.98 -9.18
CA ARG A 13 14.48 15.03 -9.32
C ARG A 13 14.81 13.86 -10.24
N ARG A 14 15.83 14.03 -11.10
CA ARG A 14 16.26 13.01 -12.05
C ARG A 14 17.76 13.06 -12.23
N VAL A 15 18.39 11.94 -12.16
CA VAL A 15 19.81 11.76 -12.38
C VAL A 15 20.03 10.65 -13.38
N GLN A 16 20.88 10.88 -14.37
CA GLN A 16 21.33 9.87 -15.32
C GLN A 16 22.46 9.01 -14.71
N PRO A 17 22.55 7.72 -15.02
CA PRO A 17 21.58 6.93 -15.77
C PRO A 17 20.39 6.57 -14.88
N TYR A 18 19.22 6.53 -15.45
CA TYR A 18 18.04 6.09 -14.76
C TYR A 18 17.95 4.58 -14.73
N SER A 19 17.17 4.04 -13.79
CA SER A 19 16.73 2.68 -13.92
C SER A 19 15.91 2.52 -15.20
N THR A 20 16.20 1.49 -15.93
CA THR A 20 15.31 1.02 -16.97
C THR A 20 14.10 0.35 -16.33
N GLN A 21 13.05 0.17 -17.09
CA GLN A 21 11.93 -0.64 -16.65
C GLN A 21 12.42 -2.07 -16.37
N THR A 22 12.36 -2.49 -15.11
CA THR A 22 12.88 -3.78 -14.65
C THR A 22 11.81 -4.86 -14.63
N LYS A 23 10.54 -4.49 -14.74
CA LYS A 23 9.40 -5.40 -14.72
C LYS A 23 8.46 -5.13 -15.89
N ASP A 24 7.90 -6.18 -16.44
CA ASP A 24 6.80 -6.12 -17.39
C ASP A 24 5.43 -6.10 -16.67
N PHE A 25 4.38 -5.98 -17.46
CA PHE A 25 3.02 -5.95 -16.91
C PHE A 25 2.65 -7.24 -16.17
N SER A 26 3.09 -8.40 -16.65
CA SER A 26 2.77 -9.69 -16.01
C SER A 26 3.44 -9.81 -14.64
N GLN A 27 4.66 -9.33 -14.51
CA GLN A 27 5.38 -9.28 -13.24
C GLN A 27 4.72 -8.31 -12.24
N LEU A 28 4.28 -7.13 -12.70
CA LEU A 28 3.52 -6.20 -11.85
C LEU A 28 2.18 -6.79 -11.42
N LEU A 29 1.50 -7.49 -12.32
CA LEU A 29 0.25 -8.17 -12.01
C LEU A 29 0.46 -9.28 -10.96
N GLN A 30 1.53 -10.06 -11.10
CA GLN A 30 1.87 -11.08 -10.09
C GLN A 30 2.19 -10.45 -8.74
N LEU A 31 2.97 -9.37 -8.70
CA LEU A 31 3.22 -8.62 -7.47
C LEU A 31 1.93 -8.10 -6.84
N SER A 32 0.96 -7.68 -7.66
CA SER A 32 -0.34 -7.22 -7.18
C SER A 32 -1.13 -8.35 -6.50
N ILE A 33 -1.20 -9.51 -7.16
CA ILE A 33 -1.86 -10.70 -6.60
C ILE A 33 -1.17 -11.14 -5.31
N ASP A 34 0.15 -11.19 -5.30
CA ASP A 34 0.93 -11.57 -4.13
C ASP A 34 0.71 -10.60 -2.96
N GLY A 35 0.66 -9.29 -3.24
CA GLY A 35 0.41 -8.27 -2.24
C GLY A 35 -0.98 -8.42 -1.61
N ILE A 36 -2.02 -8.55 -2.44
CA ILE A 36 -3.40 -8.76 -1.96
C ILE A 36 -3.49 -10.05 -1.15
N ASN A 37 -2.98 -11.14 -1.68
CA ASN A 37 -3.00 -12.45 -0.99
C ASN A 37 -2.29 -12.38 0.36
N TYR A 38 -1.14 -11.72 0.42
CA TYR A 38 -0.36 -11.64 1.64
C TYR A 38 -1.04 -10.72 2.67
N TYR A 39 -1.25 -9.47 2.37
CA TYR A 39 -1.68 -8.47 3.36
C TYR A 39 -3.14 -8.62 3.81
N TRP A 40 -4.00 -9.26 3.00
CA TRP A 40 -5.39 -9.55 3.37
C TRP A 40 -5.60 -10.91 4.04
N SER A 41 -4.58 -11.77 4.02
CA SER A 41 -4.59 -13.02 4.78
C SER A 41 -4.20 -12.79 6.24
N ARG A 42 -4.70 -13.64 7.12
CA ARG A 42 -4.32 -13.70 8.55
C ARG A 42 -4.02 -15.13 8.91
N ASN A 43 -2.75 -15.51 8.88
CA ASN A 43 -2.31 -16.88 9.06
C ASN A 43 -0.89 -16.97 9.63
N GLN A 44 -0.41 -18.16 9.85
CA GLN A 44 0.90 -18.43 10.44
C GLN A 44 2.11 -17.82 9.71
N PHE A 45 1.97 -17.41 8.44
CA PHE A 45 3.07 -16.81 7.67
C PHE A 45 3.34 -15.34 8.02
N HIS A 46 2.40 -14.71 8.74
CA HIS A 46 2.64 -13.37 9.29
C HIS A 46 3.43 -13.43 10.59
N ALA A 47 4.27 -12.42 10.84
CA ALA A 47 4.94 -12.27 12.14
C ALA A 47 3.91 -11.95 13.25
N THR A 48 2.92 -11.12 12.90
CA THR A 48 1.77 -10.73 13.72
C THR A 48 0.50 -10.96 12.91
N GLY A 49 -0.68 -10.82 13.50
CA GLY A 49 -1.92 -10.91 12.73
C GLY A 49 -2.24 -12.31 12.19
N LYS A 50 -1.99 -13.35 12.97
CA LYS A 50 -2.05 -14.75 12.53
C LYS A 50 -3.46 -15.33 12.38
N ASN A 51 -4.48 -14.69 12.94
CA ASN A 51 -5.84 -15.22 12.95
C ASN A 51 -6.89 -14.13 13.15
N ILE A 52 -8.14 -14.52 13.01
CA ILE A 52 -9.32 -13.80 13.49
C ILE A 52 -10.03 -14.66 14.54
N SER A 53 -10.79 -14.02 15.41
CA SER A 53 -11.63 -14.74 16.39
C SER A 53 -13.10 -14.59 16.00
N LEU A 54 -13.78 -15.74 15.82
CA LEU A 54 -15.21 -15.82 15.56
C LEU A 54 -15.81 -16.80 16.55
N ASP A 55 -16.87 -16.41 17.26
CA ASP A 55 -17.55 -17.23 18.27
C ASP A 55 -16.59 -17.87 19.30
N GLY A 56 -15.59 -17.11 19.74
CA GLY A 56 -14.61 -17.58 20.72
C GLY A 56 -13.55 -18.54 20.19
N LYS A 57 -13.56 -18.85 18.89
CA LYS A 57 -12.56 -19.69 18.21
C LYS A 57 -11.67 -18.87 17.31
N ASN A 58 -10.41 -19.26 17.21
CA ASN A 58 -9.44 -18.64 16.31
C ASN A 58 -9.38 -19.37 14.98
N TYR A 59 -9.42 -18.61 13.89
CA TYR A 59 -9.35 -19.14 12.53
C TYR A 59 -8.24 -18.44 11.76
N GLU A 60 -7.47 -19.20 11.00
CA GLU A 60 -6.60 -18.66 9.97
C GLU A 60 -7.44 -18.30 8.73
N VAL A 61 -7.09 -17.21 8.07
CA VAL A 61 -7.75 -16.78 6.84
C VAL A 61 -6.70 -16.69 5.73
N PHE A 62 -6.98 -17.39 4.64
CA PHE A 62 -6.16 -17.38 3.43
C PHE A 62 -6.95 -16.69 2.31
N VAL A 63 -6.48 -15.55 1.88
CA VAL A 63 -7.06 -14.82 0.73
C VAL A 63 -6.34 -15.26 -0.54
N LYS A 64 -7.14 -15.52 -1.58
CA LYS A 64 -6.64 -15.88 -2.91
C LYS A 64 -7.29 -14.99 -3.97
N ALA A 65 -6.63 -13.91 -4.32
CA ALA A 65 -7.04 -13.03 -5.41
C ALA A 65 -6.91 -13.75 -6.76
N LYS A 66 -7.84 -13.45 -7.66
CA LYS A 66 -7.84 -13.96 -9.03
C LYS A 66 -8.16 -12.82 -10.00
N ILE A 67 -7.57 -12.89 -11.17
CA ILE A 67 -7.95 -12.01 -12.28
C ILE A 67 -9.34 -12.44 -12.76
N SER A 68 -10.26 -11.51 -12.89
CA SER A 68 -11.58 -11.76 -13.44
C SER A 68 -12.02 -10.60 -14.33
N LYS A 69 -12.74 -10.91 -15.39
CA LYS A 69 -13.43 -9.94 -16.25
C LYS A 69 -14.92 -9.84 -15.93
N VAL A 70 -15.42 -10.69 -15.05
CA VAL A 70 -16.84 -10.77 -14.68
C VAL A 70 -16.94 -10.76 -13.16
N ASN A 71 -17.85 -9.94 -12.65
CA ASN A 71 -18.03 -9.74 -11.19
C ASN A 71 -16.73 -9.40 -10.46
N ALA A 72 -15.84 -8.67 -11.15
CA ALA A 72 -14.58 -8.21 -10.60
C ALA A 72 -14.77 -6.90 -9.86
N MET A 73 -13.84 -6.62 -8.96
CA MET A 73 -13.68 -5.28 -8.39
C MET A 73 -13.41 -4.26 -9.51
N PRO A 74 -13.67 -2.96 -9.27
CA PRO A 74 -13.33 -1.93 -10.25
C PRO A 74 -11.89 -2.03 -10.73
N GLU A 75 -11.68 -1.85 -12.02
CA GLU A 75 -10.34 -1.91 -12.62
C GLU A 75 -9.40 -0.90 -11.98
N MET A 76 -8.17 -1.33 -11.73
CA MET A 76 -7.09 -0.48 -11.25
C MET A 76 -5.96 -0.43 -12.28
N LYS A 77 -5.59 0.78 -12.69
CA LYS A 77 -4.51 0.99 -13.65
C LYS A 77 -3.17 0.75 -12.97
N LEU A 78 -2.38 -0.19 -13.50
CA LEU A 78 -0.99 -0.36 -13.11
C LEU A 78 -0.11 0.62 -13.90
N THR A 79 0.62 1.48 -13.19
CA THR A 79 1.46 2.50 -13.80
C THR A 79 2.91 2.27 -13.40
N TYR A 80 3.78 2.15 -14.39
CA TYR A 80 5.22 2.09 -14.15
C TYR A 80 5.80 3.51 -14.14
N VAL A 81 6.49 3.86 -13.06
CA VAL A 81 7.11 5.18 -12.90
C VAL A 81 8.62 4.99 -12.74
N THR A 82 9.36 5.41 -13.75
CA THR A 82 10.82 5.53 -13.69
C THR A 82 11.19 6.98 -13.43
N ASN A 83 12.14 7.21 -12.52
CA ASN A 83 12.66 8.55 -12.22
C ASN A 83 11.60 9.57 -11.76
N GLY A 84 10.46 9.10 -11.31
CA GLY A 84 9.45 9.93 -10.68
C GLY A 84 9.78 10.21 -9.22
N ASP A 85 9.31 11.33 -8.71
CA ASP A 85 9.34 11.60 -7.28
C ASP A 85 8.20 10.85 -6.62
N PRO A 86 8.46 9.89 -5.70
CA PRO A 86 7.38 9.16 -5.02
C PRO A 86 6.49 10.08 -4.19
N ASN A 87 6.94 11.29 -3.86
CA ASN A 87 6.15 12.29 -3.17
C ASN A 87 5.37 13.21 -4.12
N ASP A 88 5.58 13.10 -5.43
CA ASP A 88 4.82 13.89 -6.40
C ASP A 88 3.39 13.32 -6.51
N PRO A 89 2.35 14.13 -6.27
CA PRO A 89 0.96 13.69 -6.35
C PRO A 89 0.59 13.05 -7.70
N MET A 90 1.26 13.43 -8.79
CA MET A 90 1.03 12.84 -10.12
C MET A 90 1.37 11.34 -10.15
N PHE A 91 2.36 10.90 -9.37
CA PHE A 91 2.81 9.51 -9.34
C PHE A 91 2.22 8.72 -8.17
N ARG A 92 1.39 9.35 -7.38
CA ARG A 92 0.76 8.71 -6.22
C ARG A 92 -0.28 7.69 -6.65
N SER A 93 -0.29 6.56 -5.95
CA SER A 93 -1.39 5.59 -6.04
C SER A 93 -2.66 6.16 -5.43
N SER A 94 -3.81 5.77 -5.95
CA SER A 94 -5.10 6.19 -5.41
C SER A 94 -6.23 5.29 -5.92
N ASN A 95 -7.24 5.07 -5.10
CA ASN A 95 -8.45 4.34 -5.48
C ASN A 95 -9.70 5.23 -5.35
N SER A 96 -9.62 6.47 -5.82
CA SER A 96 -10.80 7.30 -5.99
C SER A 96 -11.53 6.95 -7.29
N ALA A 97 -12.82 7.27 -7.37
CA ALA A 97 -13.62 7.07 -8.59
C ALA A 97 -13.01 7.74 -9.83
N LEU A 98 -12.20 8.78 -9.63
CA LEU A 98 -11.58 9.56 -10.70
C LEU A 98 -10.18 9.06 -11.09
N SER A 99 -9.53 8.24 -10.27
CA SER A 99 -8.13 7.90 -10.47
C SER A 99 -7.75 6.58 -9.80
N ARG A 100 -8.34 5.49 -10.25
CA ARG A 100 -7.96 4.14 -9.79
C ARG A 100 -6.65 3.73 -10.41
N LYS A 101 -5.53 4.01 -9.72
CA LYS A 101 -4.18 3.67 -10.20
C LYS A 101 -3.29 3.22 -9.06
N THR A 102 -2.39 2.31 -9.36
CA THR A 102 -1.27 1.95 -8.50
C THR A 102 0.02 2.15 -9.26
N ALA A 103 0.94 2.90 -8.68
CA ALA A 103 2.21 3.23 -9.27
C ALA A 103 3.33 2.34 -8.72
N TYR A 104 4.06 1.67 -9.62
CA TYR A 104 5.34 1.04 -9.31
C TYR A 104 6.44 2.05 -9.59
N ILE A 105 7.16 2.44 -8.55
CA ILE A 105 8.18 3.47 -8.61
C ILE A 105 9.54 2.85 -8.31
N THR A 106 10.49 3.00 -9.23
CA THR A 106 11.86 2.51 -9.06
C THR A 106 12.88 3.44 -9.69
N GLY A 107 14.15 3.27 -9.35
CA GLY A 107 15.25 4.00 -9.95
C GLY A 107 15.24 5.49 -9.66
N TYR A 108 14.60 5.90 -8.60
CA TYR A 108 14.57 7.28 -8.19
C TYR A 108 15.79 7.62 -7.33
N LEU A 109 16.52 8.64 -7.74
CA LEU A 109 17.60 9.22 -6.95
C LEU A 109 17.22 10.67 -6.61
N TYR A 110 17.21 10.99 -5.34
CA TYR A 110 16.87 12.31 -4.84
C TYR A 110 17.81 12.76 -3.73
N PHE A 111 17.90 14.06 -3.57
CA PHE A 111 18.60 14.67 -2.46
C PHE A 111 17.58 15.29 -1.51
N ASP A 112 17.53 14.75 -0.31
CA ASP A 112 16.68 15.27 0.75
C ASP A 112 17.53 15.97 1.80
N ARG A 113 17.67 17.27 1.62
CA ARG A 113 18.38 18.21 2.52
C ARG A 113 19.82 17.84 2.85
N THR A 114 20.09 16.60 3.25
CA THR A 114 21.41 16.17 3.71
C THR A 114 21.86 14.84 3.10
N THR A 115 20.96 14.08 2.49
CA THR A 115 21.26 12.72 2.02
C THR A 115 20.73 12.48 0.62
N TRP A 116 21.44 11.61 -0.11
CA TRP A 116 20.95 11.04 -1.35
C TRP A 116 20.13 9.80 -1.05
N GLY A 117 18.90 9.77 -1.54
CA GLY A 117 18.03 8.60 -1.49
C GLY A 117 17.94 7.93 -2.85
N PHE A 118 17.88 6.62 -2.84
CA PHE A 118 17.64 5.80 -4.01
C PHE A 118 16.53 4.81 -3.74
N TYR A 119 15.65 4.60 -4.69
CA TYR A 119 14.53 3.68 -4.57
C TYR A 119 14.86 2.35 -5.28
N PRO A 120 15.55 1.41 -4.62
CA PRO A 120 15.95 0.16 -5.22
C PRO A 120 14.75 -0.76 -5.46
N GLU A 121 14.90 -1.68 -6.40
CA GLU A 121 13.83 -2.59 -6.81
C GLU A 121 13.24 -3.39 -5.64
N THR A 122 14.07 -3.88 -4.73
CA THR A 122 13.61 -4.63 -3.56
C THR A 122 12.68 -3.84 -2.63
N VAL A 123 12.91 -2.52 -2.51
CA VAL A 123 12.04 -1.61 -1.75
C VAL A 123 10.79 -1.31 -2.56
N SER A 124 10.94 -1.10 -3.87
CA SER A 124 9.81 -0.85 -4.77
C SER A 124 8.82 -2.00 -4.79
N ASP A 125 9.29 -3.24 -4.82
CA ASP A 125 8.44 -4.43 -4.81
C ASP A 125 7.61 -4.53 -3.52
N LYS A 126 8.23 -4.31 -2.37
CA LYS A 126 7.53 -4.32 -1.09
C LYS A 126 6.50 -3.20 -0.98
N SER A 127 6.90 -1.99 -1.34
CA SER A 127 6.03 -0.83 -1.32
C SER A 127 4.86 -0.99 -2.29
N PHE A 128 5.11 -1.53 -3.48
CA PHE A 128 4.05 -1.77 -4.46
C PHE A 128 3.05 -2.83 -3.98
N LYS A 129 3.51 -3.95 -3.41
CA LYS A 129 2.66 -4.99 -2.82
C LYS A 129 1.75 -4.45 -1.73
N GLU A 130 2.30 -3.65 -0.83
CA GLU A 130 1.55 -2.98 0.23
C GLU A 130 0.54 -2.01 -0.35
N THR A 131 0.98 -1.12 -1.23
CA THR A 131 0.15 -0.09 -1.82
C THR A 131 -1.02 -0.68 -2.62
N ILE A 132 -0.79 -1.70 -3.45
CA ILE A 132 -1.89 -2.33 -4.21
C ILE A 132 -2.89 -3.03 -3.28
N ALA A 133 -2.43 -3.66 -2.20
CA ALA A 133 -3.30 -4.27 -1.21
C ALA A 133 -4.13 -3.22 -0.45
N HIS A 134 -3.53 -2.07 -0.11
CA HIS A 134 -4.21 -0.93 0.49
C HIS A 134 -5.27 -0.34 -0.45
N GLU A 135 -4.89 0.00 -1.68
CA GLU A 135 -5.81 0.60 -2.65
C GLU A 135 -6.96 -0.35 -3.02
N THR A 136 -6.68 -1.65 -3.17
CA THR A 136 -7.73 -2.67 -3.33
C THR A 136 -8.62 -2.74 -2.10
N GLY A 137 -8.04 -2.53 -0.93
CA GLY A 137 -8.73 -2.51 0.34
C GLY A 137 -9.82 -1.45 0.44
N HIS A 138 -9.66 -0.31 -0.21
CA HIS A 138 -10.71 0.71 -0.27
C HIS A 138 -12.03 0.15 -0.81
N ALA A 139 -11.98 -0.62 -1.89
CA ALA A 139 -13.19 -1.23 -2.45
C ALA A 139 -13.77 -2.33 -1.53
N ILE A 140 -12.93 -3.08 -0.83
CA ILE A 140 -13.36 -4.08 0.15
C ILE A 140 -14.05 -3.39 1.34
N VAL A 141 -13.41 -2.37 1.90
CA VAL A 141 -13.97 -1.61 3.05
C VAL A 141 -15.26 -0.92 2.67
N GLU A 142 -15.34 -0.33 1.48
CA GLU A 142 -16.56 0.28 0.96
C GLU A 142 -17.71 -0.73 0.86
N ALA A 143 -17.42 -1.95 0.41
CA ALA A 143 -18.43 -2.97 0.20
C ALA A 143 -19.09 -3.47 1.51
N TYR A 144 -18.37 -3.49 2.63
CA TYR A 144 -18.95 -3.94 3.91
C TYR A 144 -19.22 -2.80 4.91
N GLY A 145 -18.42 -1.74 4.87
CA GLY A 145 -18.48 -0.63 5.82
C GLY A 145 -19.02 0.69 5.25
N GLY A 146 -19.16 0.75 3.93
CA GLY A 146 -19.64 1.92 3.20
C GLY A 146 -18.53 2.91 2.84
N VAL A 147 -18.92 3.89 2.00
CA VAL A 147 -18.00 4.87 1.42
C VAL A 147 -17.25 5.67 2.48
N MET A 148 -17.90 6.04 3.57
CA MET A 148 -17.26 6.84 4.63
C MET A 148 -16.17 6.05 5.37
N ASP A 149 -16.39 4.78 5.67
CA ASP A 149 -15.36 3.93 6.28
C ASP A 149 -14.13 3.81 5.37
N SER A 150 -14.35 3.66 4.07
CA SER A 150 -13.29 3.60 3.07
C SER A 150 -12.50 4.91 2.98
N ILE A 151 -13.17 6.06 2.83
CA ILE A 151 -12.52 7.37 2.69
C ILE A 151 -11.76 7.77 3.96
N THR A 152 -12.35 7.54 5.12
CA THR A 152 -11.76 7.95 6.40
C THR A 152 -10.73 6.97 6.95
N HIS A 153 -10.50 5.83 6.28
CA HIS A 153 -9.59 4.79 6.77
C HIS A 153 -9.86 4.45 8.24
N HIS A 154 -11.12 4.12 8.54
CA HIS A 154 -11.62 3.87 9.91
C HIS A 154 -11.46 5.07 10.85
N GLY A 155 -11.59 6.29 10.33
CA GLY A 155 -11.43 7.51 11.10
C GLY A 155 -9.98 7.87 11.42
N SER A 156 -9.01 7.19 10.82
CA SER A 156 -7.60 7.44 11.04
C SER A 156 -7.00 8.51 10.12
N SER A 157 -7.66 8.81 9.01
CA SER A 157 -7.21 9.81 8.06
C SER A 157 -8.28 10.84 7.77
N GLU A 158 -7.84 11.97 7.27
CA GLU A 158 -8.72 13.01 6.75
C GLU A 158 -9.14 12.67 5.31
N ILE A 159 -10.23 13.31 4.82
CA ILE A 159 -10.79 13.12 3.47
C ILE A 159 -9.73 13.28 2.36
N TRP A 160 -8.68 14.07 2.61
CA TRP A 160 -7.62 14.33 1.66
C TRP A 160 -6.41 13.39 1.76
N GLN A 161 -6.55 12.27 2.43
CA GLN A 161 -5.48 11.26 2.60
C GLN A 161 -4.21 11.80 3.25
N VAL A 162 -4.36 12.74 4.15
CA VAL A 162 -3.26 13.24 4.98
C VAL A 162 -3.24 12.42 6.26
N PRO A 163 -2.08 11.86 6.65
CA PRO A 163 -1.98 11.17 7.93
C PRO A 163 -2.46 12.06 9.06
N LYS A 164 -3.32 11.53 9.92
CA LYS A 164 -3.85 12.28 11.05
C LYS A 164 -2.70 12.73 11.94
N SER A 165 -2.64 14.02 12.23
CA SER A 165 -1.63 14.58 13.13
C SER A 165 -1.71 13.86 14.48
N GLY A 166 -0.59 13.35 14.95
CA GLY A 166 -0.46 12.71 16.26
C GLY A 166 -0.58 11.19 16.29
N THR A 167 -1.07 10.53 15.23
CA THR A 167 -1.06 9.07 15.18
C THR A 167 0.26 8.58 14.58
N SER A 168 1.01 7.78 15.31
CA SER A 168 2.24 7.15 14.81
C SER A 168 2.00 5.69 14.47
N TYR A 169 2.84 5.14 13.59
CA TYR A 169 2.87 3.70 13.40
C TYR A 169 3.26 2.98 14.71
N PRO A 170 2.68 1.82 15.00
CA PRO A 170 3.09 1.02 16.14
C PRO A 170 4.54 0.57 15.95
N THR A 171 5.33 0.61 17.02
CA THR A 171 6.73 0.15 17.02
C THR A 171 6.85 -1.37 17.15
N SER A 172 5.77 -2.03 17.51
CA SER A 172 5.66 -3.49 17.65
C SER A 172 4.23 -3.95 17.44
N GLY A 173 4.05 -5.23 17.12
CA GLY A 173 2.74 -5.80 16.88
C GLY A 173 2.22 -5.55 15.47
N GLU A 174 0.91 -5.64 15.30
CA GLU A 174 0.25 -5.49 14.00
C GLU A 174 0.31 -4.03 13.53
N ILE A 175 0.62 -3.85 12.24
CA ILE A 175 0.46 -2.58 11.52
C ILE A 175 -0.78 -2.74 10.65
N ASP A 176 -1.78 -1.92 10.88
CA ASP A 176 -3.03 -1.97 10.12
C ASP A 176 -2.82 -1.48 8.69
N LEU A 177 -3.11 -2.35 7.71
CA LEU A 177 -2.97 -2.08 6.29
C LEU A 177 -3.79 -0.86 5.84
N MET A 178 -4.99 -0.70 6.37
CA MET A 178 -5.92 0.35 5.95
C MET A 178 -5.77 1.65 6.74
N LYS A 179 -4.91 1.69 7.75
CA LYS A 179 -4.78 2.85 8.63
C LYS A 179 -3.57 3.71 8.29
N TYR A 180 -3.81 4.97 7.92
CA TYR A 180 -2.71 5.93 7.80
C TYR A 180 -2.19 6.35 9.18
N ALA A 181 -0.87 6.44 9.27
CA ALA A 181 -0.19 6.89 10.46
C ALA A 181 0.94 7.85 10.09
N LYS A 182 1.32 8.70 11.05
CA LYS A 182 2.41 9.65 10.89
C LYS A 182 3.75 8.92 11.00
N GLY A 183 4.68 9.27 10.13
CA GLY A 183 6.06 8.75 10.17
C GLY A 183 6.45 8.01 8.90
N ASN A 184 7.64 7.46 8.92
CA ASN A 184 8.18 6.69 7.80
C ASN A 184 7.98 5.20 8.07
N LEU A 185 7.05 4.57 7.36
CA LEU A 185 6.77 3.15 7.47
C LEU A 185 8.02 2.29 7.21
N THR A 186 8.80 2.64 6.19
CA THR A 186 9.99 1.86 5.81
C THR A 186 11.14 1.94 6.83
N ALA A 187 11.07 2.88 7.76
CA ALA A 187 12.01 2.95 8.88
C ALA A 187 11.69 1.98 10.02
N ILE A 188 10.52 1.34 10.00
CA ILE A 188 10.12 0.37 11.03
C ILE A 188 10.71 -1.00 10.67
N PRO A 189 11.49 -1.62 11.54
CA PRO A 189 12.04 -2.95 11.28
C PRO A 189 10.93 -3.97 10.98
N ASN A 190 11.09 -4.74 9.91
CA ASN A 190 10.13 -5.77 9.50
C ASN A 190 8.68 -5.28 9.32
N TRP A 191 8.50 -4.00 8.96
CA TRP A 191 7.17 -3.43 8.75
C TRP A 191 6.30 -4.28 7.81
N ASP A 192 6.89 -4.78 6.74
CA ASP A 192 6.26 -5.62 5.72
C ASP A 192 5.74 -6.96 6.27
N LYS A 193 6.37 -7.49 7.32
CA LYS A 193 5.93 -8.72 8.00
C LYS A 193 4.90 -8.48 9.10
N ASN A 194 4.87 -7.27 9.63
CA ASN A 194 3.94 -6.87 10.70
C ASN A 194 2.65 -6.26 10.15
N MET A 195 2.67 -5.81 8.87
CA MET A 195 1.50 -5.24 8.24
C MET A 195 0.51 -6.31 7.81
N VAL A 196 -0.76 -6.06 8.09
CA VAL A 196 -1.86 -6.97 7.77
C VAL A 196 -3.19 -6.21 7.83
N ALA A 197 -4.17 -6.57 7.00
CA ALA A 197 -5.54 -6.08 7.17
C ALA A 197 -6.04 -6.44 8.56
N ASN A 198 -6.66 -5.49 9.27
CA ASN A 198 -7.10 -5.71 10.63
C ASN A 198 -8.22 -6.76 10.71
N LYS A 199 -8.53 -7.23 11.93
CA LYS A 199 -9.52 -8.29 12.14
C LYS A 199 -10.91 -7.90 11.65
N LYS A 200 -11.31 -6.63 11.83
CA LYS A 200 -12.62 -6.12 11.36
C LYS A 200 -12.70 -6.19 9.83
N ASP A 201 -11.65 -5.77 9.14
CA ASP A 201 -11.61 -5.72 7.69
C ASP A 201 -11.65 -7.13 7.08
N VAL A 202 -10.87 -8.05 7.63
CA VAL A 202 -10.89 -9.46 7.17
C VAL A 202 -12.23 -10.12 7.48
N THR A 203 -12.84 -9.82 8.62
CA THR A 203 -14.19 -10.31 8.92
C THR A 203 -15.21 -9.73 7.94
N GLY A 204 -15.10 -8.43 7.61
CA GLY A 204 -15.91 -7.79 6.57
C GLY A 204 -15.75 -8.44 5.20
N LEU A 205 -14.52 -8.71 4.80
CA LEU A 205 -14.21 -9.43 3.55
C LEU A 205 -14.87 -10.82 3.51
N LEU A 206 -14.81 -11.59 4.61
CA LEU A 206 -15.47 -12.89 4.70
C LEU A 206 -16.99 -12.75 4.55
N PHE A 207 -17.56 -11.75 5.20
CA PHE A 207 -18.99 -11.48 5.12
C PHE A 207 -19.47 -11.18 3.69
N ILE A 208 -18.78 -10.29 2.97
CA ILE A 208 -19.15 -9.92 1.59
C ILE A 208 -18.80 -11.04 0.58
N SER A 209 -17.86 -11.92 0.89
CA SER A 209 -17.51 -13.05 0.01
C SER A 209 -18.55 -14.17 0.02
N GLY A 210 -19.58 -14.08 0.86
CA GLY A 210 -20.63 -15.11 0.99
C GLY A 210 -20.14 -16.43 1.59
N ILE A 211 -18.96 -16.45 2.22
CA ILE A 211 -18.47 -17.61 2.95
C ILE A 211 -19.28 -17.71 4.25
N SER A 212 -20.23 -18.63 4.26
CA SER A 212 -20.91 -19.03 5.50
C SER A 212 -20.11 -20.11 6.23
N LYS A 213 -20.16 -20.07 7.55
CA LYS A 213 -19.61 -21.14 8.38
C LYS A 213 -20.34 -22.44 8.04
N GLN A 214 -19.64 -23.45 7.56
CA GLN A 214 -20.14 -24.81 7.43
C GLN A 214 -20.01 -25.54 8.78
#